data_c19fc56fd8c195ef5892ceac60b64201
#
_entry.id   c19fc56fd8c195ef5892ceac60b64201
#
_cell.length_a   1.000
_cell.length_b   1.000
_cell.length_c   1.000
_cell.angle_alpha   90.00
_cell.angle_beta   90.00
_cell.angle_gamma   90.00
#
_symmetry.space_group_name_H-M   'P 1'
#
loop_
_entity.id
_entity.type
_entity.pdbx_description
1 polymer ?
#
loop_
_entity_poly.entity_id
_entity_poly.type
_entity_poly.pdbx_seq_one_letter_code
_entity_poly.pdbx_strand_id
1 'polypeptide(L)'
;MTDIYFPPRELEVMSILWRLGSATVADVREALDQPLAYTSVLSALQTLEEKGFVRHEPHGRAYKYFAVVGAERAGGSALARIKDAIFHGSAERMFAQLVSDKKLSREELERMRGLLAERIKEEP
;
A
#
# COMPACT_ATOMS: atom_id res chain seq x y z
N MET A 1 2.77 0.62 -18.90
CA MET A 1 2.16 0.36 -17.58
C MET A 1 2.35 1.59 -16.70
N THR A 2 1.27 2.07 -16.11
CA THR A 2 1.34 3.27 -15.26
C THR A 2 1.99 2.92 -13.93
N ASP A 3 3.02 3.66 -13.56
CA ASP A 3 3.64 3.53 -12.25
C ASP A 3 2.69 4.09 -11.19
N ILE A 4 2.53 3.35 -10.09
CA ILE A 4 1.65 3.74 -8.99
C ILE A 4 2.51 4.33 -7.89
N TYR A 5 2.28 5.60 -7.60
CA TYR A 5 3.00 6.29 -6.54
C TYR A 5 2.04 7.10 -5.69
N PHE A 6 2.17 6.98 -4.38
CA PHE A 6 1.40 7.76 -3.43
C PHE A 6 2.32 8.62 -2.58
N PRO A 7 2.16 9.94 -2.59
CA PRO A 7 2.80 10.77 -1.57
C PRO A 7 2.38 10.32 -0.17
N PRO A 8 3.17 10.63 0.87
CA PRO A 8 2.94 10.08 2.22
C PRO A 8 1.52 10.21 2.74
N ARG A 9 0.88 11.37 2.61
CA ARG A 9 -0.50 11.55 3.09
C ARG A 9 -1.50 10.70 2.33
N GLU A 10 -1.35 10.63 1.00
CA GLU A 10 -2.22 9.81 0.17
C GLU A 10 -2.02 8.32 0.49
N LEU A 11 -0.78 7.91 0.76
CA LEU A 11 -0.49 6.54 1.14
C LEU A 11 -1.16 6.18 2.47
N GLU A 12 -1.15 7.08 3.45
CA GLU A 12 -1.86 6.85 4.71
C GLU A 12 -3.36 6.63 4.49
N VAL A 13 -3.96 7.46 3.64
CA VAL A 13 -5.38 7.34 3.31
C VAL A 13 -5.65 6.01 2.60
N MET A 14 -4.83 5.66 1.61
CA MET A 14 -4.96 4.38 0.90
C MET A 14 -4.81 3.21 1.86
N SER A 15 -3.87 3.26 2.78
CA SER A 15 -3.65 2.22 3.78
C SER A 15 -4.91 1.97 4.61
N ILE A 16 -5.59 3.03 4.99
CA ILE A 16 -6.84 2.94 5.74
C ILE A 16 -7.94 2.30 4.88
N LEU A 17 -8.08 2.73 3.62
CA LEU A 17 -9.07 2.15 2.71
C LEU A 17 -8.81 0.66 2.48
N TRP A 18 -7.56 0.25 2.31
CA TRP A 18 -7.23 -1.16 2.14
C TRP A 18 -7.60 -1.98 3.38
N ARG A 19 -7.35 -1.41 4.56
CA ARG A 19 -7.65 -2.11 5.82
C ARG A 19 -9.15 -2.22 6.08
N LEU A 20 -9.90 -1.14 5.83
CA LEU A 20 -11.34 -1.09 6.13
C LEU A 20 -12.23 -1.63 5.00
N GLY A 21 -11.69 -1.72 3.78
CA GLY A 21 -12.44 -2.10 2.58
C GLY A 21 -13.13 -0.92 1.93
N SER A 22 -13.76 -0.07 2.72
CA SER A 22 -14.39 1.17 2.28
C SER A 22 -14.53 2.09 3.48
N ALA A 23 -14.65 3.39 3.25
CA ALA A 23 -14.75 4.34 4.36
C ALA A 23 -15.32 5.68 3.89
N THR A 24 -16.04 6.33 4.80
CA THR A 24 -16.43 7.74 4.62
C THR A 24 -15.24 8.63 4.98
N VAL A 25 -15.34 9.93 4.66
CA VAL A 25 -14.32 10.90 5.09
C VAL A 25 -14.15 10.88 6.62
N ALA A 26 -15.26 10.80 7.35
CA ALA A 26 -15.22 10.74 8.81
C ALA A 26 -14.51 9.48 9.31
N ASP A 27 -14.75 8.33 8.68
CA ASP A 27 -14.10 7.07 9.05
C ASP A 27 -12.59 7.15 8.85
N VAL A 28 -12.15 7.72 7.72
CA VAL A 28 -10.73 7.88 7.42
C VAL A 28 -10.09 8.81 8.43
N ARG A 29 -10.75 9.95 8.69
CA ARG A 29 -10.24 10.94 9.65
C ARG A 29 -10.05 10.32 11.04
N GLU A 30 -11.00 9.53 11.47
CA GLU A 30 -10.93 8.87 12.79
C GLU A 30 -9.81 7.83 12.85
N ALA A 31 -9.53 7.17 11.74
CA ALA A 31 -8.52 6.10 11.69
C ALA A 31 -7.08 6.63 11.54
N LEU A 32 -6.90 7.91 11.23
CA LEU A 32 -5.57 8.50 11.10
C LEU A 32 -4.88 8.60 12.47
N ASP A 33 -3.59 8.32 12.50
CA ASP A 33 -2.79 8.41 13.73
C ASP A 33 -2.67 9.84 14.23
N GLN A 34 -2.59 10.78 13.30
CA GLN A 34 -2.48 12.20 13.64
C GLN A 34 -3.73 12.95 13.16
N PRO A 35 -4.24 13.89 13.99
CA PRO A 35 -5.43 14.63 13.62
C PRO A 35 -5.23 15.44 12.34
N LEU A 36 -6.20 15.36 11.44
CA LEU A 36 -6.29 16.20 10.25
C LEU A 36 -7.68 16.83 10.19
N ALA A 37 -7.76 18.01 9.57
CA ALA A 37 -9.04 18.63 9.31
C ALA A 37 -9.85 17.77 8.33
N TYR A 38 -11.17 17.79 8.48
CA TYR A 38 -12.07 17.10 7.58
C TYR A 38 -11.80 17.47 6.11
N THR A 39 -11.61 18.76 5.86
CA THR A 39 -11.35 19.26 4.49
C THR A 39 -10.03 18.73 3.93
N SER A 40 -9.03 18.49 4.77
CA SER A 40 -7.75 17.94 4.31
C SER A 40 -7.90 16.48 3.89
N VAL A 41 -8.67 15.71 4.65
CA VAL A 41 -8.96 14.31 4.31
C VAL A 41 -9.79 14.23 3.03
N LEU A 42 -10.82 15.05 2.92
CA LEU A 42 -11.66 15.13 1.73
C LEU A 42 -10.82 15.49 0.50
N SER A 43 -9.94 16.48 0.62
CA SER A 43 -9.06 16.89 -0.47
C SER A 43 -8.15 15.75 -0.93
N ALA A 44 -7.59 15.00 0.01
CA ALA A 44 -6.75 13.85 -0.33
C ALA A 44 -7.54 12.77 -1.08
N LEU A 45 -8.75 12.47 -0.63
CA LEU A 45 -9.62 11.50 -1.29
C LEU A 45 -10.03 11.96 -2.69
N GLN A 46 -10.33 13.25 -2.85
CA GLN A 46 -10.68 13.81 -4.17
C GLN A 46 -9.49 13.74 -5.13
N THR A 47 -8.29 14.03 -4.64
CA THR A 47 -7.07 13.93 -5.44
C THR A 47 -6.83 12.48 -5.87
N LEU A 48 -7.00 11.52 -4.96
CA LEU A 48 -6.86 10.11 -5.28
C LEU A 48 -7.89 9.66 -6.31
N GLU A 49 -9.10 10.19 -6.22
CA GLU A 49 -10.15 9.88 -7.19
C GLU A 49 -9.82 10.46 -8.58
N GLU A 50 -9.33 11.68 -8.63
CA GLU A 50 -8.88 12.29 -9.90
C GLU A 50 -7.77 11.47 -10.56
N LYS A 51 -6.89 10.88 -9.76
CA LYS A 51 -5.81 10.03 -10.25
C LYS A 51 -6.29 8.63 -10.65
N GLY A 52 -7.54 8.27 -10.33
CA GLY A 52 -8.11 6.97 -10.67
C GLY A 52 -7.81 5.87 -9.67
N PHE A 53 -7.36 6.20 -8.47
CA PHE A 53 -7.00 5.19 -7.46
C PHE A 53 -8.12 4.87 -6.48
N VAL A 54 -9.11 5.73 -6.38
CA VAL A 54 -10.31 5.50 -5.57
C VAL A 54 -11.54 5.92 -6.34
N ARG A 55 -12.69 5.43 -5.89
CA ARG A 55 -14.00 5.85 -6.37
C ARG A 55 -14.91 6.06 -5.17
N HIS A 56 -16.02 6.72 -5.34
CA HIS A 56 -16.98 6.88 -4.26
C HIS A 56 -18.39 6.52 -4.69
N GLU A 57 -19.22 6.21 -3.70
CA GLU A 57 -20.65 5.95 -3.87
C GLU A 57 -21.40 6.72 -2.79
N PRO A 58 -22.65 7.14 -3.06
CA PRO A 58 -23.49 7.73 -2.03
C PRO A 58 -23.72 6.75 -0.88
N HIS A 59 -23.68 7.26 0.35
CA HIS A 59 -23.92 6.47 1.56
C HIS A 59 -24.67 7.35 2.56
N GLY A 60 -26.00 7.33 2.51
CA GLY A 60 -26.82 8.27 3.27
C GLY A 60 -26.56 9.69 2.79
N ARG A 61 -26.16 10.57 3.72
CA ARG A 61 -25.81 11.95 3.42
C ARG A 61 -24.33 12.14 3.12
N ALA A 62 -23.55 11.07 3.23
CA ALA A 62 -22.12 11.10 3.00
C ALA A 62 -21.78 10.33 1.74
N TYR A 63 -20.49 10.28 1.41
CA TYR A 63 -19.95 9.42 0.37
C TYR A 63 -19.05 8.37 1.01
N LYS A 64 -19.09 7.17 0.48
CA LYS A 64 -18.23 6.08 0.89
C LYS A 64 -17.19 5.87 -0.21
N TYR A 65 -15.93 5.87 0.17
CA TYR A 65 -14.82 5.74 -0.77
C TYR A 65 -14.28 4.32 -0.77
N PHE A 66 -13.90 3.86 -1.95
CA PHE A 66 -13.39 2.50 -2.20
C PHE A 66 -12.08 2.58 -2.95
N ALA A 67 -11.11 1.75 -2.58
CA ALA A 67 -9.88 1.64 -3.36
C ALA A 67 -10.17 0.93 -4.69
N VAL A 68 -9.71 1.52 -5.79
CA VAL A 68 -9.76 0.90 -7.12
C VAL A 68 -8.50 0.08 -7.34
N VAL A 69 -7.35 0.55 -6.82
CA VAL A 69 -6.09 -0.18 -6.89
C VAL A 69 -5.86 -0.92 -5.57
N GLY A 70 -5.50 -2.20 -5.64
CA GLY A 70 -5.25 -3.00 -4.44
C GLY A 70 -3.85 -2.77 -3.86
N ALA A 71 -3.70 -3.14 -2.58
CA ALA A 71 -2.43 -3.00 -1.87
C ALA A 71 -1.30 -3.78 -2.53
N GLU A 72 -1.59 -4.96 -3.06
CA GLU A 72 -0.56 -5.81 -3.68
C GLU A 72 0.03 -5.14 -4.92
N ARG A 73 -0.83 -4.56 -5.76
CA ARG A 73 -0.37 -3.88 -6.98
C ARG A 73 0.42 -2.62 -6.62
N ALA A 74 -0.05 -1.85 -5.65
CA ALA A 74 0.65 -0.67 -5.17
C ALA A 74 2.00 -1.05 -4.56
N GLY A 75 2.03 -2.13 -3.78
CA GLY A 75 3.25 -2.66 -3.17
C GLY A 75 4.26 -3.11 -4.20
N GLY A 76 3.81 -3.77 -5.27
CA GLY A 76 4.70 -4.18 -6.37
C GLY A 76 5.38 -2.98 -7.03
N SER A 77 4.62 -1.92 -7.30
CA SER A 77 5.19 -0.68 -7.86
C SER A 77 6.20 -0.04 -6.90
N ALA A 78 5.87 -0.01 -5.60
CA ALA A 78 6.75 0.58 -4.60
C ALA A 78 8.06 -0.21 -4.49
N LEU A 79 7.98 -1.54 -4.47
CA LEU A 79 9.16 -2.40 -4.42
C LEU A 79 10.04 -2.21 -5.65
N ALA A 80 9.44 -2.10 -6.82
CA ALA A 80 10.19 -1.86 -8.06
C ALA A 80 10.97 -0.54 -8.00
N ARG A 81 10.33 0.52 -7.47
CA ARG A 81 11.00 1.83 -7.32
C ARG A 81 12.18 1.75 -6.36
N ILE A 82 11.99 1.13 -5.21
CA ILE A 82 13.04 0.97 -4.19
C ILE A 82 14.19 0.13 -4.76
N LYS A 83 13.86 -0.96 -5.42
CA LYS A 83 14.85 -1.83 -6.04
C LYS A 83 15.74 -1.05 -7.01
N ASP A 84 15.13 -0.26 -7.88
CA ASP A 84 15.87 0.49 -8.90
C ASP A 84 16.63 1.68 -8.29
N ALA A 85 15.98 2.42 -7.38
CA ALA A 85 16.56 3.66 -6.85
C ALA A 85 17.67 3.40 -5.81
N ILE A 86 17.51 2.39 -4.97
CA ILE A 86 18.45 2.15 -3.86
C ILE A 86 19.36 0.95 -4.12
N PHE A 87 18.82 -0.11 -4.72
CA PHE A 87 19.54 -1.36 -4.91
C PHE A 87 20.02 -1.59 -6.34
N HIS A 88 19.96 -0.55 -7.17
CA HIS A 88 20.46 -0.56 -8.56
C HIS A 88 19.91 -1.74 -9.38
N GLY A 89 18.65 -2.06 -9.20
CA GLY A 89 17.97 -3.14 -9.92
C GLY A 89 18.16 -4.52 -9.34
N SER A 90 18.84 -4.65 -8.19
CA SER A 90 19.14 -5.95 -7.62
C SER A 90 18.09 -6.38 -6.59
N ALA A 91 17.19 -7.29 -6.99
CA ALA A 91 16.23 -7.91 -6.09
C ALA A 91 16.94 -8.71 -4.99
N GLU A 92 18.06 -9.36 -5.33
CA GLU A 92 18.84 -10.15 -4.38
C GLU A 92 19.39 -9.29 -3.24
N ARG A 93 19.95 -8.12 -3.57
CA ARG A 93 20.46 -7.19 -2.55
C ARG A 93 19.33 -6.65 -1.68
N MET A 94 18.19 -6.34 -2.29
CA MET A 94 17.01 -5.89 -1.55
C MET A 94 16.50 -6.96 -0.61
N PHE A 95 16.45 -8.21 -1.06
CA PHE A 95 16.05 -9.36 -0.24
C PHE A 95 17.02 -9.57 0.92
N ALA A 96 18.32 -9.49 0.65
CA ALA A 96 19.34 -9.62 1.69
C ALA A 96 19.16 -8.58 2.80
N GLN A 97 18.82 -7.34 2.41
CA GLN A 97 18.52 -6.27 3.37
C GLN A 97 17.31 -6.62 4.21
N LEU A 98 16.24 -7.12 3.57
CA LEU A 98 15.01 -7.49 4.26
C LEU A 98 15.25 -8.59 5.29
N VAL A 99 15.96 -9.68 4.93
CA VAL A 99 16.17 -10.79 5.83
C VAL A 99 17.16 -10.49 6.95
N SER A 100 17.91 -9.40 6.85
CA SER A 100 18.83 -8.97 7.90
C SER A 100 18.12 -8.29 9.08
N ASP A 101 16.82 -8.02 8.97
CA ASP A 101 16.05 -7.39 10.03
C ASP A 101 15.96 -8.32 11.25
N LYS A 102 16.52 -7.87 12.37
CA LYS A 102 16.55 -8.66 13.61
C LYS A 102 15.18 -8.83 14.25
N LYS A 103 14.18 -8.09 13.80
CA LYS A 103 12.79 -8.22 14.29
C LYS A 103 12.06 -9.42 13.68
N LEU A 104 12.59 -9.99 12.59
CA LEU A 104 11.98 -11.17 11.98
C LEU A 104 12.15 -12.37 12.90
N SER A 105 11.06 -13.07 13.19
CA SER A 105 11.09 -14.28 14.01
C SER A 105 11.60 -15.46 13.19
N ARG A 106 12.03 -16.52 13.90
CA ARG A 106 12.42 -17.77 13.25
C ARG A 106 11.27 -18.33 12.42
N GLU A 107 10.07 -18.32 12.98
CA GLU A 107 8.87 -18.82 12.31
C GLU A 107 8.56 -18.03 11.03
N GLU A 108 8.73 -16.72 11.09
CA GLU A 108 8.52 -15.87 9.91
C GLU A 108 9.59 -16.17 8.85
N LEU A 109 10.84 -16.31 9.24
CA LEU A 109 11.93 -16.65 8.31
C LEU A 109 11.68 -18.01 7.65
N GLU A 110 11.16 -18.99 8.40
CA GLU A 110 10.82 -20.29 7.86
C GLU A 110 9.73 -20.20 6.80
N ARG A 111 8.70 -19.38 7.06
CA ARG A 111 7.65 -19.15 6.07
C ARG A 111 8.18 -18.47 4.82
N MET A 112 9.08 -17.50 4.98
CA MET A 112 9.73 -16.82 3.86
C MET A 112 10.56 -17.80 3.03
N ARG A 113 11.28 -18.71 3.70
CA ARG A 113 12.03 -19.77 3.02
C ARG A 113 11.11 -20.65 2.19
N GLY A 114 9.92 -20.97 2.73
CA GLY A 114 8.92 -21.74 2.00
C GLY A 114 8.44 -21.03 0.73
N LEU A 115 8.24 -19.72 0.80
CA LEU A 115 7.85 -18.94 -0.37
C LEU A 115 8.90 -19.00 -1.47
N LEU A 116 10.18 -18.90 -1.09
CA LEU A 116 11.29 -19.04 -2.05
C LEU A 116 11.30 -20.42 -2.69
N ALA A 117 11.16 -21.46 -1.88
CA ALA A 117 11.17 -22.84 -2.36
C ALA A 117 10.06 -23.08 -3.39
N GLU A 118 8.84 -22.59 -3.11
CA GLU A 118 7.72 -22.72 -4.04
C GLU A 118 7.98 -21.98 -5.33
N ARG A 119 8.52 -20.76 -5.24
CA ARG A 119 8.82 -19.95 -6.42
C ARG A 119 9.87 -20.62 -7.31
N ILE A 120 10.88 -21.23 -6.70
CA ILE A 120 11.95 -21.93 -7.42
C ILE A 120 11.37 -23.11 -8.22
N LYS A 121 10.40 -23.84 -7.66
CA LYS A 121 9.76 -24.96 -8.35
C LYS A 121 9.05 -24.53 -9.62
N GLU A 122 8.60 -23.29 -9.72
CA GLU A 122 7.92 -22.77 -10.89
C GLU A 122 8.88 -22.49 -12.06
N GLU A 123 10.17 -22.41 -11.78
CA GLU A 123 11.16 -22.14 -12.83
C GLU A 123 11.66 -23.44 -13.44
N PRO A 124 11.83 -23.45 -14.79
CA PRO A 124 12.34 -24.62 -15.49
C PRO A 124 13.81 -24.91 -15.18
#